data_786ba482cbf2c58935e5c25efe3ec673
#
_entry.id   786ba482cbf2c58935e5c25efe3ec673
#
_cell.length_a   1.000
_cell.length_b   1.000
_cell.length_c   1.000
_cell.angle_alpha   90.00
_cell.angle_beta   90.00
_cell.angle_gamma   90.00
#
_symmetry.space_group_name_H-M   'P 1'
#
loop_
_entity.id
_entity.type
_entity.pdbx_description
1 polymer ?
#
loop_
_entity_poly.entity_id
_entity_poly.type
_entity_poly.pdbx_seq_one_letter_code
_entity_poly.pdbx_strand_id
1 'polypeptide(L)'
;MSTEKQKARKPKMPITTQEPAEVDAFGDNVSFAAKEAYKLLRTNLSYILTETEEKDCHVIGVTSSLRGEGKSTTSINLAYVLAEMNKRVILIEGDLRIPSLHSKLKMSAKSGLSDILVRSKSTYNTDNMYIKTVGDIENVSFDIILAGGRPPNPSELIGSSRMEYLIKTLAEEYDYVVVDLPPVSAVTDALIATKFVDGLIVVVRSDYADKGTLNDTLRQIQMVNGKVLGFVMTCANTSPSRYGKKYRYSYYKKDYK
;
A
#
# COMPACT_ATOMS: atom_id res chain seq x y z
N MET A 1 -6.89 10.26 -38.09
CA MET A 1 -7.80 10.98 -37.19
C MET A 1 -8.34 9.97 -36.21
N SER A 2 -7.64 9.81 -35.07
CA SER A 2 -8.02 8.87 -34.00
C SER A 2 -8.76 9.65 -32.95
N THR A 3 -10.05 9.35 -32.81
CA THR A 3 -10.93 9.93 -31.79
C THR A 3 -10.60 9.31 -30.43
N GLU A 4 -9.87 10.03 -29.59
CA GLU A 4 -9.76 9.73 -28.15
C GLU A 4 -11.17 9.71 -27.54
N LYS A 5 -11.62 8.52 -27.18
CA LYS A 5 -12.79 8.37 -26.31
C LYS A 5 -12.40 8.76 -24.89
N GLN A 6 -12.62 10.01 -24.52
CA GLN A 6 -12.68 10.44 -23.12
C GLN A 6 -13.76 9.60 -22.43
N LYS A 7 -13.35 8.61 -21.61
CA LYS A 7 -14.25 7.92 -20.68
C LYS A 7 -14.83 8.98 -19.73
N ALA A 8 -16.11 9.23 -19.82
CA ALA A 8 -16.83 10.14 -18.92
C ALA A 8 -16.62 9.68 -17.46
N ARG A 9 -16.08 10.57 -16.62
CA ARG A 9 -15.95 10.36 -15.17
C ARG A 9 -17.34 10.07 -14.59
N LYS A 10 -17.53 8.88 -14.01
CA LYS A 10 -18.71 8.59 -13.19
C LYS A 10 -18.72 9.58 -12.01
N PRO A 11 -19.90 10.08 -11.58
CA PRO A 11 -19.99 10.99 -10.46
C PRO A 11 -19.45 10.34 -9.18
N LYS A 12 -18.66 11.09 -8.41
CA LYS A 12 -18.19 10.66 -7.07
C LYS A 12 -19.42 10.33 -6.22
N MET A 13 -19.42 9.13 -5.63
CA MET A 13 -20.40 8.75 -4.64
C MET A 13 -20.36 9.67 -3.40
N PRO A 14 -21.47 9.84 -2.67
CA PRO A 14 -21.48 10.64 -1.46
C PRO A 14 -20.55 10.00 -0.42
N ILE A 15 -19.45 10.67 -0.18
CA ILE A 15 -18.47 10.36 0.86
C ILE A 15 -19.14 10.67 2.19
N THR A 16 -19.27 9.68 3.07
CA THR A 16 -19.57 9.95 4.48
C THR A 16 -18.34 10.67 5.05
N THR A 17 -18.36 11.99 5.02
CA THR A 17 -17.32 12.86 5.55
C THR A 17 -17.29 12.69 7.08
N GLN A 18 -16.43 11.81 7.56
CA GLN A 18 -15.84 11.99 8.89
C GLN A 18 -14.73 13.02 8.72
N GLU A 19 -14.65 13.98 9.66
CA GLU A 19 -13.56 14.95 9.68
C GLU A 19 -12.21 14.24 9.51
N PRO A 20 -11.31 14.78 8.66
CA PRO A 20 -10.01 14.15 8.42
C PRO A 20 -9.26 14.05 9.76
N ALA A 21 -8.89 12.82 10.14
CA ALA A 21 -8.08 12.61 11.32
C ALA A 21 -6.69 13.21 11.05
N GLU A 22 -6.21 14.10 11.93
CA GLU A 22 -4.81 14.52 11.92
C GLU A 22 -3.92 13.29 12.05
N VAL A 23 -3.16 12.99 11.01
CA VAL A 23 -2.38 11.76 10.92
C VAL A 23 -0.89 12.11 10.85
N ASP A 24 -0.14 11.65 11.84
CA ASP A 24 1.31 11.83 11.90
C ASP A 24 2.09 10.98 10.86
N ALA A 25 1.39 10.26 10.00
CA ALA A 25 1.97 9.23 9.14
C ALA A 25 2.26 9.69 7.70
N PHE A 26 1.73 10.83 7.26
CA PHE A 26 1.92 11.37 5.90
C PHE A 26 1.71 12.90 5.87
N GLY A 27 1.84 13.51 4.70
CA GLY A 27 1.68 14.95 4.52
C GLY A 27 2.75 15.76 5.26
N ASP A 28 2.38 16.88 5.89
CA ASP A 28 3.32 17.80 6.53
C ASP A 28 4.05 17.22 7.75
N ASN A 29 3.54 16.15 8.34
CA ASN A 29 4.15 15.49 9.48
C ASN A 29 5.33 14.56 9.11
N VAL A 30 5.57 14.35 7.81
CA VAL A 30 6.70 13.56 7.30
C VAL A 30 7.86 14.47 6.92
N SER A 31 9.10 14.13 7.33
CA SER A 31 10.28 14.93 6.98
C SER A 31 10.43 15.09 5.47
N PHE A 32 10.97 16.23 5.02
CA PHE A 32 11.23 16.48 3.61
C PHE A 32 12.01 15.35 2.93
N ALA A 33 13.05 14.81 3.59
CA ALA A 33 13.83 13.70 3.05
C ALA A 33 13.00 12.43 2.85
N ALA A 34 12.06 12.14 3.75
CA ALA A 34 11.17 11.00 3.63
C ALA A 34 10.11 11.22 2.53
N LYS A 35 9.55 12.44 2.42
CA LYS A 35 8.64 12.79 1.31
C LYS A 35 9.31 12.54 -0.05
N GLU A 36 10.54 13.04 -0.23
CA GLU A 36 11.29 12.85 -1.48
C GLU A 36 11.64 11.37 -1.74
N ALA A 37 11.94 10.59 -0.70
CA ALA A 37 12.18 9.16 -0.84
C ALA A 37 10.92 8.42 -1.32
N TYR A 38 9.73 8.77 -0.80
CA TYR A 38 8.47 8.18 -1.29
C TYR A 38 8.11 8.64 -2.70
N LYS A 39 8.38 9.89 -3.09
CA LYS A 39 8.23 10.35 -4.48
C LYS A 39 9.16 9.59 -5.42
N LEU A 40 10.40 9.32 -5.00
CA LEU A 40 11.33 8.48 -5.77
C LEU A 40 10.81 7.04 -5.90
N LEU A 41 10.29 6.45 -4.81
CA LEU A 41 9.67 5.13 -4.83
C LEU A 41 8.52 5.09 -5.86
N ARG A 42 7.63 6.07 -5.83
CA ARG A 42 6.53 6.24 -6.78
C ARG A 42 7.04 6.27 -8.23
N THR A 43 8.07 7.08 -8.49
CA THR A 43 8.67 7.19 -9.83
C THR A 43 9.24 5.85 -10.29
N ASN A 44 9.99 5.16 -9.45
CA ASN A 44 10.54 3.85 -9.78
C ASN A 44 9.43 2.82 -10.07
N LEU A 45 8.37 2.82 -9.27
CA LEU A 45 7.23 1.94 -9.48
C LEU A 45 6.52 2.21 -10.81
N SER A 46 6.36 3.48 -11.20
CA SER A 46 5.72 3.80 -12.49
C SER A 46 6.49 3.21 -13.67
N TYR A 47 7.82 3.20 -13.62
CA TYR A 47 8.64 2.55 -14.67
C TYR A 47 8.51 1.02 -14.64
N ILE A 48 8.62 0.41 -13.45
CA ILE A 48 8.56 -1.06 -13.30
C ILE A 48 7.20 -1.62 -13.74
N LEU A 49 6.13 -0.88 -13.46
CA LEU A 49 4.77 -1.31 -13.76
C LEU A 49 4.39 -1.10 -15.23
N THR A 50 4.89 -0.02 -15.88
CA THR A 50 4.66 0.24 -17.31
C THR A 50 5.40 -0.75 -18.21
N GLU A 51 6.55 -1.27 -17.81
CA GLU A 51 7.30 -2.27 -18.57
C GLU A 51 6.59 -3.64 -18.65
N THR A 52 5.60 -3.88 -17.81
CA THR A 52 5.02 -5.21 -17.68
C THR A 52 3.72 -5.42 -18.43
N GLU A 53 2.85 -4.45 -18.51
CA GLU A 53 1.60 -4.46 -19.31
C GLU A 53 0.89 -3.10 -19.14
N GLU A 54 0.25 -2.58 -20.20
CA GLU A 54 -0.71 -1.47 -20.08
C GLU A 54 -1.95 -1.96 -19.34
N LYS A 55 -2.01 -1.74 -18.05
CA LYS A 55 -3.17 -2.02 -17.19
C LYS A 55 -3.86 -0.74 -16.78
N ASP A 56 -5.18 -0.78 -16.71
CA ASP A 56 -5.99 0.34 -16.18
C ASP A 56 -5.79 0.52 -14.66
N CYS A 57 -5.41 -0.55 -13.94
CA CYS A 57 -5.16 -0.57 -12.50
C CYS A 57 -3.95 -1.44 -12.15
N HIS A 58 -3.16 -0.98 -11.19
CA HIS A 58 -2.05 -1.74 -10.62
C HIS A 58 -2.34 -2.15 -9.16
N VAL A 59 -2.15 -3.43 -8.85
CA VAL A 59 -2.35 -4.00 -7.52
C VAL A 59 -1.00 -4.30 -6.88
N ILE A 60 -0.62 -3.56 -5.86
CA ILE A 60 0.72 -3.59 -5.24
C ILE A 60 0.60 -4.15 -3.81
N GLY A 61 1.25 -5.27 -3.54
CA GLY A 61 1.40 -5.78 -2.18
C GLY A 61 2.60 -5.15 -1.48
N VAL A 62 2.46 -4.78 -0.21
CA VAL A 62 3.55 -4.30 0.64
C VAL A 62 3.71 -5.26 1.80
N THR A 63 4.88 -5.87 1.92
CA THR A 63 5.22 -6.84 2.98
C THR A 63 6.62 -6.58 3.53
N SER A 64 7.06 -7.42 4.45
CA SER A 64 8.40 -7.36 5.04
C SER A 64 8.87 -8.76 5.43
N SER A 65 10.14 -8.91 5.78
CA SER A 65 10.65 -10.16 6.35
C SER A 65 10.10 -10.36 7.76
N LEU A 66 10.24 -9.35 8.62
CA LEU A 66 9.90 -9.37 10.03
C LEU A 66 8.85 -8.33 10.38
N ARG A 67 8.25 -8.50 11.57
CA ARG A 67 7.38 -7.48 12.15
C ARG A 67 8.19 -6.24 12.57
N GLY A 68 7.63 -5.04 12.41
CA GLY A 68 8.28 -3.80 12.88
C GLY A 68 9.25 -3.17 11.87
N GLU A 69 9.28 -3.67 10.63
CA GLU A 69 10.13 -3.11 9.57
C GLU A 69 9.54 -1.86 8.87
N GLY A 70 8.32 -1.45 9.22
CA GLY A 70 7.72 -0.23 8.69
C GLY A 70 6.78 -0.43 7.49
N LYS A 71 6.37 -1.69 7.18
CA LYS A 71 5.47 -2.02 6.07
C LYS A 71 4.21 -1.13 6.02
N SER A 72 3.45 -1.07 7.11
CA SER A 72 2.18 -0.31 7.16
C SER A 72 2.39 1.21 7.02
N THR A 73 3.48 1.75 7.56
CA THR A 73 3.85 3.16 7.34
C THR A 73 4.23 3.39 5.87
N THR A 74 4.94 2.45 5.26
CA THR A 74 5.27 2.50 3.83
C THR A 74 4.01 2.41 2.97
N SER A 75 3.05 1.54 3.30
CA SER A 75 1.78 1.39 2.60
C SER A 75 0.96 2.69 2.59
N ILE A 76 0.85 3.35 3.75
CA ILE A 76 0.15 4.64 3.89
C ILE A 76 0.83 5.71 3.02
N ASN A 77 2.14 5.89 3.16
CA ASN A 77 2.86 6.94 2.43
C ASN A 77 2.91 6.66 0.93
N LEU A 78 2.96 5.39 0.51
CA LEU A 78 2.85 5.02 -0.90
C LEU A 78 1.48 5.40 -1.46
N ALA A 79 0.39 5.06 -0.76
CA ALA A 79 -0.96 5.45 -1.17
C ALA A 79 -1.09 6.98 -1.29
N TYR A 80 -0.54 7.72 -0.33
CA TYR A 80 -0.53 9.18 -0.35
C TYR A 80 0.20 9.75 -1.56
N VAL A 81 1.46 9.35 -1.81
CA VAL A 81 2.24 9.90 -2.94
C VAL A 81 1.72 9.47 -4.31
N LEU A 82 0.99 8.35 -4.40
CA LEU A 82 0.26 7.97 -5.61
C LEU A 82 -0.96 8.89 -5.82
N ALA A 83 -1.68 9.23 -4.74
CA ALA A 83 -2.83 10.13 -4.79
C ALA A 83 -2.44 11.57 -5.14
N GLU A 84 -1.24 12.04 -4.73
CA GLU A 84 -0.68 13.35 -5.14
C GLU A 84 -0.66 13.54 -6.69
N MET A 85 -0.61 12.47 -7.47
CA MET A 85 -0.67 12.52 -8.94
C MET A 85 -2.10 12.55 -9.50
N ASN A 86 -3.09 12.89 -8.69
CA ASN A 86 -4.52 12.82 -9.06
C ASN A 86 -4.97 11.41 -9.48
N LYS A 87 -4.32 10.35 -8.96
CA LYS A 87 -4.71 8.96 -9.17
C LYS A 87 -5.75 8.56 -8.13
N ARG A 88 -6.68 7.71 -8.55
CA ARG A 88 -7.64 7.08 -7.63
C ARG A 88 -6.91 5.92 -6.95
N VAL A 89 -6.71 6.02 -5.65
CA VAL A 89 -5.93 5.06 -4.87
C VAL A 89 -6.78 4.51 -3.74
N ILE A 90 -6.72 3.20 -3.54
CA ILE A 90 -7.28 2.53 -2.37
C ILE A 90 -6.20 1.72 -1.65
N LEU A 91 -6.14 1.87 -0.33
CA LEU A 91 -5.31 1.09 0.58
C LEU A 91 -6.15 0.03 1.28
N ILE A 92 -5.71 -1.23 1.26
CA ILE A 92 -6.39 -2.34 1.93
C ILE A 92 -5.51 -2.87 3.06
N GLU A 93 -6.06 -2.92 4.29
CA GLU A 93 -5.40 -3.56 5.42
C GLU A 93 -5.58 -5.08 5.34
N GLY A 94 -4.61 -5.76 4.72
CA GLY A 94 -4.60 -7.21 4.53
C GLY A 94 -3.98 -7.99 5.71
N ASP A 95 -3.35 -7.31 6.68
CA ASP A 95 -2.89 -7.94 7.93
C ASP A 95 -4.09 -8.12 8.90
N LEU A 96 -4.92 -9.14 8.64
CA LEU A 96 -6.09 -9.45 9.47
C LEU A 96 -5.73 -10.00 10.85
N ARG A 97 -4.44 -10.35 11.08
CA ARG A 97 -3.98 -10.93 12.35
C ARG A 97 -3.59 -9.87 13.35
N ILE A 98 -2.81 -8.90 12.92
CA ILE A 98 -2.31 -7.80 13.76
C ILE A 98 -2.49 -6.48 12.99
N PRO A 99 -3.74 -6.06 12.79
CA PRO A 99 -4.02 -4.83 12.06
C PRO A 99 -3.44 -3.62 12.81
N SER A 100 -2.91 -2.65 12.08
CA SER A 100 -2.23 -1.49 12.64
C SER A 100 -2.59 -0.16 11.95
N LEU A 101 -3.23 -0.21 10.77
CA LEU A 101 -3.56 1.01 10.03
C LEU A 101 -4.59 1.86 10.79
N HIS A 102 -5.58 1.23 11.43
CA HIS A 102 -6.58 1.94 12.20
C HIS A 102 -5.98 2.81 13.32
N SER A 103 -4.96 2.29 14.02
CA SER A 103 -4.29 3.06 15.09
C SER A 103 -3.38 4.15 14.54
N LYS A 104 -2.67 3.87 13.43
CA LYS A 104 -1.82 4.86 12.75
C LYS A 104 -2.62 6.01 12.15
N LEU A 105 -3.81 5.72 11.64
CA LEU A 105 -4.71 6.69 11.02
C LEU A 105 -5.77 7.21 11.99
N LYS A 106 -5.69 6.87 13.29
CA LYS A 106 -6.64 7.27 14.34
C LYS A 106 -8.11 7.04 13.94
N MET A 107 -8.38 5.95 13.21
CA MET A 107 -9.68 5.62 12.64
C MET A 107 -10.33 4.45 13.37
N SER A 108 -11.67 4.42 13.40
CA SER A 108 -12.42 3.27 13.92
C SER A 108 -12.42 2.11 12.92
N ALA A 109 -12.09 0.90 13.38
CA ALA A 109 -12.04 -0.34 12.57
C ALA A 109 -13.09 -1.37 12.99
N LYS A 110 -14.29 -0.93 13.38
CA LYS A 110 -15.36 -1.85 13.81
C LYS A 110 -15.80 -2.82 12.72
N SER A 111 -15.73 -2.41 11.47
CA SER A 111 -16.05 -3.21 10.29
C SER A 111 -15.05 -2.92 9.18
N GLY A 112 -14.78 -3.90 8.31
CA GLY A 112 -13.80 -3.76 7.26
C GLY A 112 -13.67 -5.01 6.38
N LEU A 113 -12.42 -5.32 5.95
CA LEU A 113 -12.11 -6.38 5.01
C LEU A 113 -12.63 -7.75 5.46
N SER A 114 -12.45 -8.12 6.74
CA SER A 114 -12.95 -9.39 7.26
C SER A 114 -14.46 -9.54 7.09
N ASP A 115 -15.22 -8.47 7.33
CA ASP A 115 -16.68 -8.47 7.17
C ASP A 115 -17.09 -8.59 5.70
N ILE A 116 -16.37 -7.90 4.79
CA ILE A 116 -16.58 -8.01 3.35
C ILE A 116 -16.37 -9.46 2.91
N LEU A 117 -15.26 -10.07 3.31
CA LEU A 117 -14.87 -11.40 2.87
C LEU A 117 -15.76 -12.54 3.42
N VAL A 118 -16.48 -12.31 4.51
CA VAL A 118 -17.45 -13.29 5.06
C VAL A 118 -18.80 -13.21 4.35
N ARG A 119 -19.18 -12.05 3.78
CA ARG A 119 -20.50 -11.86 3.14
C ARG A 119 -20.62 -12.61 1.80
N SER A 120 -21.87 -12.82 1.35
CA SER A 120 -22.15 -13.42 0.03
C SER A 120 -21.77 -12.47 -1.09
N LYS A 121 -21.24 -13.00 -2.23
CA LYS A 121 -20.88 -12.24 -3.43
C LYS A 121 -22.02 -11.37 -3.99
N SER A 122 -23.28 -11.78 -3.82
CA SER A 122 -24.46 -11.05 -4.27
C SER A 122 -24.71 -9.73 -3.53
N THR A 123 -24.00 -9.49 -2.44
CA THR A 123 -24.11 -8.28 -1.60
C THR A 123 -22.93 -7.31 -1.80
N TYR A 124 -22.01 -7.59 -2.71
CA TYR A 124 -20.96 -6.63 -3.06
C TYR A 124 -21.57 -5.49 -3.90
N ASN A 125 -21.87 -4.40 -3.21
CA ASN A 125 -22.05 -3.10 -3.80
C ASN A 125 -21.01 -2.19 -3.14
N THR A 126 -20.36 -1.33 -3.89
CA THR A 126 -19.39 -0.35 -3.37
C THR A 126 -19.95 0.49 -2.22
N ASP A 127 -21.26 0.74 -2.21
CA ASP A 127 -21.96 1.42 -1.11
C ASP A 127 -21.89 0.68 0.24
N ASN A 128 -21.60 -0.63 0.24
CA ASN A 128 -21.54 -1.49 1.43
C ASN A 128 -20.09 -1.95 1.78
N MET A 129 -19.09 -1.46 1.09
CA MET A 129 -17.69 -1.91 1.24
C MET A 129 -16.92 -1.18 2.33
N TYR A 130 -17.49 -0.67 3.37
CA TYR A 130 -16.76 -0.04 4.49
C TYR A 130 -15.55 0.81 4.08
N ILE A 131 -15.63 1.45 2.89
CA ILE A 131 -14.58 2.31 2.35
C ILE A 131 -14.62 3.63 3.11
N LYS A 132 -13.47 4.09 3.56
CA LYS A 132 -13.28 5.36 4.21
C LYS A 132 -12.28 6.18 3.43
N THR A 133 -12.41 7.50 3.45
CA THR A 133 -11.46 8.40 2.81
C THR A 133 -10.50 8.96 3.84
N VAL A 134 -9.23 8.97 3.51
CA VAL A 134 -8.14 9.57 4.29
C VAL A 134 -7.59 10.73 3.48
N GLY A 135 -7.54 11.91 4.06
CA GLY A 135 -7.06 13.11 3.37
C GLY A 135 -6.27 14.03 4.29
N ASP A 136 -5.63 15.03 3.72
CA ASP A 136 -4.89 16.06 4.42
C ASP A 136 -5.36 17.47 4.03
N ILE A 137 -4.66 18.49 4.59
CA ILE A 137 -4.92 19.91 4.39
C ILE A 137 -4.66 20.33 2.93
N GLU A 138 -3.77 19.62 2.19
CA GLU A 138 -3.42 19.90 0.79
C GLU A 138 -4.45 19.33 -0.20
N ASN A 139 -5.57 18.78 0.28
CA ASN A 139 -6.62 18.13 -0.51
C ASN A 139 -6.16 16.84 -1.24
N VAL A 140 -5.06 16.25 -0.82
CA VAL A 140 -4.66 14.92 -1.26
C VAL A 140 -5.44 13.89 -0.46
N SER A 141 -6.13 12.99 -1.14
CA SER A 141 -6.93 11.96 -0.47
C SER A 141 -6.84 10.61 -1.19
N PHE A 142 -6.88 9.54 -0.42
CA PHE A 142 -7.02 8.17 -0.89
C PHE A 142 -8.07 7.43 -0.06
N ASP A 143 -8.61 6.35 -0.61
CA ASP A 143 -9.59 5.55 0.09
C ASP A 143 -8.91 4.39 0.82
N ILE A 144 -9.58 3.86 1.87
CA ILE A 144 -9.05 2.75 2.67
C ILE A 144 -10.15 1.77 3.08
N ILE A 145 -9.79 0.49 3.05
CA ILE A 145 -10.54 -0.59 3.70
C ILE A 145 -9.68 -1.10 4.86
N LEU A 146 -10.11 -0.85 6.09
CA LEU A 146 -9.47 -1.37 7.30
C LEU A 146 -9.76 -2.87 7.47
N ALA A 147 -8.98 -3.56 8.30
CA ALA A 147 -9.11 -5.00 8.53
C ALA A 147 -10.49 -5.43 9.06
N GLY A 148 -11.13 -4.60 9.88
CA GLY A 148 -12.36 -4.96 10.60
C GLY A 148 -12.06 -5.85 11.81
N GLY A 149 -13.02 -6.74 12.15
CA GLY A 149 -12.86 -7.72 13.22
C GLY A 149 -11.78 -8.76 12.90
N ARG A 150 -11.15 -9.36 13.93
CA ARG A 150 -10.17 -10.44 13.74
C ARG A 150 -10.86 -11.75 13.44
N PRO A 151 -10.75 -12.30 12.22
CA PRO A 151 -11.38 -13.57 11.89
C PRO A 151 -10.56 -14.77 12.45
N PRO A 152 -11.18 -15.94 12.67
CA PRO A 152 -10.46 -17.14 13.10
C PRO A 152 -9.57 -17.76 12.01
N ASN A 153 -9.85 -17.48 10.74
CA ASN A 153 -9.20 -18.08 9.57
C ASN A 153 -8.68 -17.03 8.55
N PRO A 154 -7.70 -16.16 8.93
CA PRO A 154 -7.24 -15.07 8.09
C PRO A 154 -6.69 -15.53 6.72
N SER A 155 -5.83 -16.56 6.69
CA SER A 155 -5.23 -17.08 5.46
C SER A 155 -6.26 -17.58 4.45
N GLU A 156 -7.30 -18.25 4.91
CA GLU A 156 -8.39 -18.74 4.06
C GLU A 156 -9.18 -17.55 3.45
N LEU A 157 -9.43 -16.51 4.24
CA LEU A 157 -10.12 -15.33 3.75
C LEU A 157 -9.29 -14.59 2.70
N ILE A 158 -8.00 -14.36 2.95
CA ILE A 158 -7.09 -13.74 1.99
C ILE A 158 -6.95 -14.59 0.71
N GLY A 159 -6.91 -15.92 0.84
CA GLY A 159 -6.83 -16.86 -0.30
C GLY A 159 -8.16 -17.15 -0.99
N SER A 160 -9.25 -16.53 -0.55
CA SER A 160 -10.59 -16.85 -1.04
C SER A 160 -10.88 -16.24 -2.41
N SER A 161 -11.76 -16.88 -3.18
CA SER A 161 -12.32 -16.30 -4.42
C SER A 161 -13.07 -14.98 -4.19
N ARG A 162 -13.42 -14.67 -2.94
CA ARG A 162 -14.04 -13.40 -2.57
C ARG A 162 -13.02 -12.27 -2.53
N MET A 163 -11.81 -12.53 -2.05
CA MET A 163 -10.72 -11.56 -2.10
C MET A 163 -10.33 -11.24 -3.55
N GLU A 164 -10.20 -12.26 -4.40
CA GLU A 164 -9.94 -12.06 -5.83
C GLU A 164 -11.04 -11.24 -6.51
N TYR A 165 -12.31 -11.52 -6.19
CA TYR A 165 -13.44 -10.76 -6.71
C TYR A 165 -13.44 -9.31 -6.22
N LEU A 166 -13.15 -9.09 -4.93
CA LEU A 166 -13.02 -7.74 -4.36
C LEU A 166 -11.94 -6.95 -5.10
N ILE A 167 -10.74 -7.52 -5.27
CA ILE A 167 -9.65 -6.86 -5.99
C ILE A 167 -10.05 -6.52 -7.42
N LYS A 168 -10.71 -7.44 -8.14
CA LYS A 168 -11.21 -7.18 -9.50
C LYS A 168 -12.22 -6.04 -9.54
N THR A 169 -13.16 -6.01 -8.60
CA THR A 169 -14.16 -4.93 -8.50
C THR A 169 -13.50 -3.58 -8.23
N LEU A 170 -12.52 -3.54 -7.32
CA LEU A 170 -11.78 -2.32 -7.03
C LEU A 170 -10.91 -1.87 -8.22
N ALA A 171 -10.34 -2.79 -8.97
CA ALA A 171 -9.55 -2.49 -10.15
C ALA A 171 -10.35 -1.81 -11.29
N GLU A 172 -11.67 -1.91 -11.30
CA GLU A 172 -12.54 -1.18 -12.24
C GLU A 172 -12.70 0.30 -11.83
N GLU A 173 -12.51 0.62 -10.56
CA GLU A 173 -12.77 1.96 -10.02
C GLU A 173 -11.50 2.73 -9.65
N TYR A 174 -10.39 2.06 -9.34
CA TYR A 174 -9.14 2.66 -8.88
C TYR A 174 -8.02 2.46 -9.90
N ASP A 175 -7.08 3.41 -9.93
CA ASP A 175 -5.87 3.32 -10.74
C ASP A 175 -4.78 2.52 -9.99
N TYR A 176 -4.83 2.53 -8.64
CA TYR A 176 -3.94 1.77 -7.77
C TYR A 176 -4.69 1.14 -6.60
N VAL A 177 -4.40 -0.14 -6.34
CA VAL A 177 -4.80 -0.86 -5.14
C VAL A 177 -3.53 -1.21 -4.37
N VAL A 178 -3.32 -0.66 -3.19
CA VAL A 178 -2.20 -0.98 -2.31
C VAL A 178 -2.69 -1.92 -1.22
N VAL A 179 -2.02 -3.05 -1.01
CA VAL A 179 -2.42 -4.05 0.00
C VAL A 179 -1.31 -4.15 1.05
N ASP A 180 -1.57 -3.70 2.28
CA ASP A 180 -0.67 -3.88 3.44
C ASP A 180 -0.77 -5.31 3.95
N LEU A 181 0.29 -6.10 3.82
CA LEU A 181 0.32 -7.53 4.09
C LEU A 181 1.16 -7.83 5.34
N PRO A 182 0.90 -8.93 6.06
CA PRO A 182 1.75 -9.36 7.17
C PRO A 182 3.16 -9.77 6.71
N PRO A 183 4.13 -9.88 7.66
CA PRO A 183 5.48 -10.32 7.34
C PRO A 183 5.53 -11.76 6.83
N VAL A 184 6.34 -12.01 5.80
CA VAL A 184 6.47 -13.34 5.16
C VAL A 184 6.99 -14.40 6.10
N SER A 185 7.97 -14.07 6.99
CA SER A 185 8.51 -15.04 7.94
C SER A 185 7.52 -15.46 9.03
N ALA A 186 6.48 -14.66 9.27
CA ALA A 186 5.53 -14.93 10.34
C ALA A 186 4.35 -15.79 9.88
N VAL A 187 3.85 -15.55 8.67
CA VAL A 187 2.63 -16.19 8.14
C VAL A 187 2.62 -16.21 6.62
N THR A 188 1.81 -17.11 6.05
CA THR A 188 1.73 -17.34 4.60
C THR A 188 0.85 -16.34 3.85
N ASP A 189 0.16 -15.44 4.53
CA ASP A 189 -0.87 -14.57 3.96
C ASP A 189 -0.31 -13.69 2.83
N ALA A 190 0.93 -13.16 2.99
CA ALA A 190 1.59 -12.39 1.94
C ALA A 190 1.95 -13.25 0.71
N LEU A 191 2.30 -14.52 0.90
CA LEU A 191 2.55 -15.46 -0.19
C LEU A 191 1.25 -15.83 -0.92
N ILE A 192 0.15 -15.99 -0.19
CA ILE A 192 -1.17 -16.24 -0.77
C ILE A 192 -1.62 -15.05 -1.62
N ALA A 193 -1.33 -13.83 -1.18
CA ALA A 193 -1.70 -12.60 -1.88
C ALA A 193 -1.01 -12.45 -3.26
N THR A 194 0.09 -13.16 -3.53
CA THR A 194 0.75 -13.14 -4.86
C THR A 194 -0.16 -13.54 -6.01
N LYS A 195 -1.27 -14.22 -5.71
CA LYS A 195 -2.27 -14.62 -6.72
C LYS A 195 -3.05 -13.45 -7.34
N PHE A 196 -3.13 -12.32 -6.64
CA PHE A 196 -3.95 -11.19 -7.06
C PHE A 196 -3.23 -9.85 -7.05
N VAL A 197 -1.95 -9.80 -6.64
CA VAL A 197 -1.11 -8.60 -6.77
C VAL A 197 -0.20 -8.70 -7.98
N ASP A 198 0.10 -7.56 -8.62
CA ASP A 198 1.05 -7.49 -9.74
C ASP A 198 2.50 -7.71 -9.27
N GLY A 199 2.75 -7.49 -7.98
CA GLY A 199 4.01 -7.79 -7.32
C GLY A 199 4.08 -7.23 -5.91
N LEU A 200 5.17 -7.58 -5.23
CA LEU A 200 5.41 -7.24 -3.83
C LEU A 200 6.54 -6.22 -3.70
N ILE A 201 6.32 -5.20 -2.90
CA ILE A 201 7.37 -4.38 -2.31
C ILE A 201 7.77 -5.02 -0.99
N VAL A 202 9.07 -5.30 -0.82
CA VAL A 202 9.62 -5.85 0.43
C VAL A 202 10.25 -4.71 1.23
N VAL A 203 9.67 -4.40 2.37
CA VAL A 203 10.17 -3.38 3.29
C VAL A 203 11.23 -4.01 4.19
N VAL A 204 12.37 -3.36 4.29
CA VAL A 204 13.53 -3.82 5.06
C VAL A 204 13.96 -2.70 6.01
N ARG A 205 14.02 -2.98 7.30
CA ARG A 205 14.53 -2.03 8.28
C ARG A 205 16.04 -2.18 8.42
N SER A 206 16.76 -1.04 8.30
CA SER A 206 18.22 -1.02 8.51
C SER A 206 18.58 -1.57 9.90
N ASP A 207 19.63 -2.39 9.95
CA ASP A 207 20.18 -2.99 11.16
C ASP A 207 19.15 -3.79 12.02
N TYR A 208 18.15 -4.41 11.36
CA TYR A 208 17.08 -5.15 12.04
C TYR A 208 16.98 -6.60 11.57
N ALA A 209 16.69 -6.84 10.30
CA ALA A 209 16.73 -8.19 9.73
C ALA A 209 18.14 -8.53 9.25
N ASP A 210 18.60 -9.75 9.50
CA ASP A 210 19.84 -10.24 8.93
C ASP A 210 19.65 -10.67 7.46
N LYS A 211 20.77 -10.85 6.74
CA LYS A 211 20.75 -11.23 5.32
C LYS A 211 20.12 -12.63 5.09
N GLY A 212 20.24 -13.53 6.06
CA GLY A 212 19.67 -14.86 5.98
C GLY A 212 18.15 -14.80 5.94
N THR A 213 17.55 -14.07 6.88
CA THR A 213 16.10 -13.85 6.98
C THR A 213 15.55 -13.19 5.71
N LEU A 214 16.25 -12.20 5.15
CA LEU A 214 15.83 -11.57 3.89
C LEU A 214 15.91 -12.56 2.72
N ASN A 215 17.00 -13.33 2.61
CA ASN A 215 17.15 -14.34 1.55
C ASN A 215 16.06 -15.42 1.65
N ASP A 216 15.72 -15.87 2.84
CA ASP A 216 14.66 -16.86 3.05
C ASP A 216 13.29 -16.28 2.65
N THR A 217 13.02 -15.01 2.97
CA THR A 217 11.83 -14.30 2.51
C THR A 217 11.74 -14.28 0.98
N LEU A 218 12.84 -13.94 0.30
CA LEU A 218 12.88 -13.90 -1.17
C LEU A 218 12.67 -15.30 -1.78
N ARG A 219 13.30 -16.33 -1.22
CA ARG A 219 13.09 -17.73 -1.65
C ARG A 219 11.63 -18.13 -1.52
N GLN A 220 10.98 -17.83 -0.39
CA GLN A 220 9.56 -18.14 -0.20
C GLN A 220 8.67 -17.44 -1.22
N ILE A 221 8.91 -16.15 -1.51
CA ILE A 221 8.18 -15.42 -2.56
C ILE A 221 8.42 -16.07 -3.92
N GLN A 222 9.66 -16.43 -4.24
CA GLN A 222 10.02 -17.08 -5.50
C GLN A 222 9.37 -18.46 -5.67
N MET A 223 9.28 -19.25 -4.60
CA MET A 223 8.66 -20.60 -4.61
C MET A 223 7.18 -20.55 -5.01
N VAL A 224 6.49 -19.46 -4.77
CA VAL A 224 5.09 -19.25 -5.18
C VAL A 224 4.98 -18.44 -6.48
N ASN A 225 6.09 -18.26 -7.23
CA ASN A 225 6.17 -17.44 -8.42
C ASN A 225 5.76 -15.97 -8.19
N GLY A 226 5.92 -15.48 -6.96
CA GLY A 226 5.63 -14.10 -6.61
C GLY A 226 6.67 -13.16 -7.22
N LYS A 227 6.21 -12.05 -7.80
CA LYS A 227 7.08 -11.01 -8.34
C LYS A 227 7.49 -10.03 -7.23
N VAL A 228 8.78 -9.74 -7.11
CA VAL A 228 9.30 -8.66 -6.24
C VAL A 228 9.52 -7.43 -7.10
N LEU A 229 8.78 -6.34 -6.84
CA LEU A 229 8.91 -5.06 -7.54
C LEU A 229 10.14 -4.29 -7.07
N GLY A 230 10.57 -4.52 -5.82
CA GLY A 230 11.73 -3.85 -5.26
C GLY A 230 11.74 -3.85 -3.73
N PHE A 231 12.70 -3.10 -3.19
CA PHE A 231 12.90 -2.97 -1.75
C PHE A 231 12.75 -1.52 -1.29
N VAL A 232 12.19 -1.34 -0.11
CA VAL A 232 12.15 -0.06 0.60
C VAL A 232 12.91 -0.20 1.90
N MET A 233 14.01 0.53 2.04
CA MET A 233 14.77 0.54 3.28
C MET A 233 14.23 1.63 4.22
N THR A 234 13.84 1.22 5.42
CA THR A 234 13.38 2.12 6.48
C THR A 234 14.46 2.31 7.56
N CYS A 235 14.35 3.37 8.35
CA CYS A 235 15.30 3.69 9.42
C CYS A 235 16.77 3.72 8.96
N ALA A 236 17.01 4.02 7.68
CA ALA A 236 18.37 4.13 7.15
C ALA A 236 19.09 5.31 7.82
N ASN A 237 20.22 5.04 8.48
CA ASN A 237 21.09 6.08 9.02
C ASN A 237 21.72 6.85 7.86
N THR A 238 21.28 8.08 7.64
CA THR A 238 21.86 8.99 6.63
C THR A 238 23.16 9.66 7.11
N SER A 239 23.78 9.17 8.17
CA SER A 239 25.08 9.66 8.66
C SER A 239 26.15 9.42 7.59
N PRO A 240 26.97 10.41 7.23
CA PRO A 240 28.00 10.27 6.20
C PRO A 240 29.23 9.51 6.70
N SER A 241 29.08 8.23 7.06
CA SER A 241 30.21 7.41 7.48
C SER A 241 30.33 6.16 6.61
N ARG A 242 31.40 6.17 5.84
CA ARG A 242 32.19 5.07 5.29
C ARG A 242 31.84 4.35 3.99
N TYR A 243 30.66 4.47 3.38
CA TYR A 243 30.46 3.90 2.05
C TYR A 243 29.80 4.89 1.09
N GLY A 244 30.62 5.39 0.20
CA GLY A 244 30.14 5.88 -1.08
C GLY A 244 29.73 7.35 -1.14
N LYS A 245 30.15 7.89 -2.21
CA LYS A 245 29.91 9.18 -2.83
C LYS A 245 28.60 9.83 -2.37
N LYS A 246 28.74 10.95 -1.67
CA LYS A 246 27.71 11.96 -1.41
C LYS A 246 26.62 11.97 -2.49
N TYR A 247 25.49 11.33 -2.24
CA TYR A 247 24.26 11.81 -2.84
C TYR A 247 23.95 13.11 -2.11
N ARG A 248 24.22 14.21 -2.77
CA ARG A 248 24.18 15.57 -2.23
C ARG A 248 22.75 16.05 -2.06
N TYR A 249 22.04 15.56 -1.06
CA TYR A 249 20.80 16.19 -0.58
C TYR A 249 21.03 17.59 0.03
N SER A 250 22.29 18.02 0.20
CA SER A 250 22.59 19.33 0.80
C SER A 250 22.46 20.52 -0.17
N TYR A 251 22.32 20.30 -1.48
CA TYR A 251 22.21 21.42 -2.43
C TYR A 251 20.80 22.03 -2.50
N TYR A 252 19.76 21.25 -2.30
CA TYR A 252 18.39 21.76 -2.44
C TYR A 252 17.87 22.59 -1.26
N LYS A 253 18.55 22.57 -0.10
CA LYS A 253 18.11 23.34 1.08
C LYS A 253 18.50 24.83 1.03
N LYS A 254 19.28 25.28 0.05
CA LYS A 254 19.79 26.64 -0.05
C LYS A 254 19.06 27.54 -1.07
N ASP A 255 18.36 26.94 -2.03
CA ASP A 255 17.78 27.70 -3.15
C ASP A 255 16.25 27.90 -3.06
N TYR A 256 15.61 27.39 -2.02
CA TYR A 256 14.18 27.60 -1.74
C TYR A 256 13.99 28.22 -0.35
N LYS A 257 14.51 29.45 -0.16
CA LYS A 257 14.10 30.39 0.86
C LYS A 257 13.60 31.67 0.19
#